data_d0bb420e6fefe34483b714ff348a913e
#
_entry.id   d0bb420e6fefe34483b714ff348a913e
#
_cell.length_a   1.000
_cell.length_b   1.000
_cell.length_c   1.000
_cell.angle_alpha   90.00
_cell.angle_beta   90.00
_cell.angle_gamma   90.00
#
_symmetry.space_group_name_H-M   'P 1'
#
loop_
_entity.id
_entity.type
_entity.pdbx_description
1 polymer ?
#
loop_
_entity_poly.entity_id
_entity_poly.type
_entity_poly.pdbx_seq_one_letter_code
_entity_poly.pdbx_strand_id
1 'polypeptide(L)'
;MANAYWPNGTKYPYRNSWVNKPLINSFIKRTALLTAAVLALTPSASAFDPVSAASVFSRLALEPELSDPSVSLIDLSTGEVVFESNAFSQRKPASTMKILAAAATLKHLQAEQVFTTRVSIANVPDAIVINGEFDPWVSMDHRVATKMNRTSFPRIAFNSLNRVRESSGGSIKKLKVYYNGIYGSEVSRYKAFYKKRGVKASFIKVTDERATALVREEILT
;
A
#
# COMPACT_ATOMS: atom_id res chain seq x y z
N MET A 1 -11.23 15.62 24.11
CA MET A 1 -12.09 16.38 23.16
C MET A 1 -11.16 17.20 22.28
N ALA A 2 -11.04 16.84 21.02
CA ALA A 2 -10.17 17.53 20.06
C ALA A 2 -10.99 18.64 19.35
N ASN A 3 -10.53 19.88 19.45
CA ASN A 3 -11.09 20.99 18.71
C ASN A 3 -10.58 20.94 17.28
N ALA A 4 -11.46 20.76 16.32
CA ALA A 4 -11.12 20.83 14.89
C ALA A 4 -11.25 22.29 14.39
N TYR A 5 -10.22 22.78 13.71
CA TYR A 5 -10.18 24.09 13.05
C TYR A 5 -9.90 23.91 11.55
N TRP A 6 -10.40 24.84 10.72
CA TRP A 6 -9.97 24.97 9.33
C TRP A 6 -8.56 25.59 9.23
N PRO A 7 -7.84 25.42 8.10
CA PRO A 7 -6.51 26.02 7.91
C PRO A 7 -6.45 27.55 7.99
N ASN A 8 -7.59 28.22 7.97
CA ASN A 8 -7.71 29.67 8.09
C ASN A 8 -8.08 30.19 9.48
N GLY A 9 -8.11 29.33 10.48
CA GLY A 9 -8.29 29.71 11.89
C GLY A 9 -9.73 30.03 12.33
N THR A 10 -10.76 29.80 11.49
CA THR A 10 -12.16 30.05 11.87
C THR A 10 -12.80 28.85 12.55
N LYS A 11 -13.48 29.09 13.69
CA LYS A 11 -14.24 28.09 14.43
C LYS A 11 -15.50 27.69 13.69
N TYR A 12 -15.80 26.38 13.65
CA TYR A 12 -17.12 25.90 13.22
C TYR A 12 -18.20 26.41 14.15
N PRO A 13 -19.28 27.03 13.62
CA PRO A 13 -20.45 27.35 14.45
C PRO A 13 -21.21 26.05 14.70
N TYR A 14 -21.06 25.48 15.91
CA TYR A 14 -21.97 24.43 16.39
C TYR A 14 -23.33 25.06 16.65
N ARG A 15 -24.25 24.85 15.74
CA ARG A 15 -25.64 25.26 15.93
C ARG A 15 -26.41 24.11 16.59
N ASN A 16 -26.44 24.14 17.91
CA ASN A 16 -27.39 23.32 18.70
C ASN A 16 -28.79 23.94 18.61
N SER A 17 -29.65 23.41 17.74
CA SER A 17 -31.07 23.61 17.82
C SER A 17 -31.77 22.40 17.22
N TRP A 18 -32.79 21.96 17.93
CA TRP A 18 -33.79 20.93 17.64
C TRP A 18 -33.65 19.61 18.42
N VAL A 19 -34.01 19.61 19.67
CA VAL A 19 -34.53 18.42 20.33
C VAL A 19 -35.84 18.79 21.00
N ASN A 20 -36.96 18.63 20.30
CA ASN A 20 -38.30 18.57 20.88
C ASN A 20 -38.53 17.13 21.37
N LYS A 21 -38.51 16.93 22.72
CA LYS A 21 -38.47 15.63 23.37
C LYS A 21 -39.78 14.80 23.47
N PRO A 22 -41.02 15.17 23.11
CA PRO A 22 -42.12 14.21 23.26
C PRO A 22 -42.41 13.33 22.04
N LEU A 23 -41.94 13.65 20.83
CA LEU A 23 -42.21 12.83 19.64
C LEU A 23 -41.20 11.68 19.41
N ILE A 24 -40.04 11.77 20.06
CA ILE A 24 -38.96 10.80 19.90
C ILE A 24 -39.26 9.42 20.50
N ASN A 25 -39.95 9.39 21.67
CA ASN A 25 -40.23 8.13 22.38
C ASN A 25 -41.24 7.22 21.65
N SER A 26 -42.19 7.76 20.90
CA SER A 26 -43.14 6.97 20.13
C SER A 26 -42.54 6.46 18.83
N PHE A 27 -41.65 7.26 18.23
CA PHE A 27 -40.93 6.84 17.01
C PHE A 27 -39.90 5.76 17.32
N ILE A 28 -39.13 5.87 18.39
CA ILE A 28 -38.12 4.89 18.80
C ILE A 28 -38.79 3.53 19.12
N LYS A 29 -39.96 3.53 19.81
CA LYS A 29 -40.67 2.29 20.10
C LYS A 29 -41.19 1.60 18.83
N ARG A 30 -41.72 2.36 17.88
CA ARG A 30 -42.23 1.81 16.60
C ARG A 30 -41.08 1.34 15.69
N THR A 31 -39.95 2.06 15.62
CA THR A 31 -38.78 1.65 14.87
C THR A 31 -38.11 0.41 15.47
N ALA A 32 -37.99 0.34 16.81
CA ALA A 32 -37.44 -0.83 17.48
C ALA A 32 -38.31 -2.10 17.25
N LEU A 33 -39.63 -1.95 17.25
CA LEU A 33 -40.55 -3.07 16.95
C LEU A 33 -40.45 -3.55 15.49
N LEU A 34 -40.34 -2.61 14.55
CA LEU A 34 -40.16 -2.91 13.14
C LEU A 34 -38.78 -3.55 12.88
N THR A 35 -37.73 -3.09 13.53
CA THR A 35 -36.39 -3.67 13.40
C THR A 35 -36.32 -5.08 13.98
N ALA A 36 -36.98 -5.31 15.13
CA ALA A 36 -37.09 -6.64 15.72
C ALA A 36 -37.93 -7.61 14.84
N ALA A 37 -38.99 -7.13 14.22
CA ALA A 37 -39.79 -7.92 13.29
C ALA A 37 -39.02 -8.26 12.00
N VAL A 38 -38.23 -7.34 11.46
CA VAL A 38 -37.37 -7.58 10.29
C VAL A 38 -36.24 -8.57 10.61
N LEU A 39 -35.64 -8.48 11.81
CA LEU A 39 -34.62 -9.45 12.26
C LEU A 39 -35.20 -10.83 12.52
N ALA A 40 -36.46 -10.94 12.95
CA ALA A 40 -37.15 -12.21 13.15
C ALA A 40 -37.61 -12.87 11.83
N LEU A 41 -37.72 -12.07 10.74
CA LEU A 41 -38.10 -12.53 9.41
C LEU A 41 -36.88 -12.74 8.48
N THR A 42 -35.68 -12.46 8.94
CA THR A 42 -34.49 -12.87 8.18
C THR A 42 -34.45 -14.39 8.16
N PRO A 43 -34.52 -15.03 6.98
CA PRO A 43 -34.32 -16.47 6.91
C PRO A 43 -32.94 -16.71 7.57
N SER A 44 -32.90 -17.64 8.52
CA SER A 44 -31.66 -18.15 9.07
C SER A 44 -30.76 -18.40 7.87
N ALA A 45 -29.60 -17.75 7.81
CA ALA A 45 -28.63 -18.04 6.78
C ALA A 45 -28.49 -19.57 6.77
N SER A 46 -28.92 -20.20 5.70
CA SER A 46 -28.87 -21.66 5.59
C SER A 46 -27.44 -22.04 5.91
N ALA A 47 -27.24 -22.85 6.93
CA ALA A 47 -25.94 -23.37 7.23
C ALA A 47 -25.37 -23.93 5.91
N PHE A 48 -24.14 -23.63 5.59
CA PHE A 48 -23.49 -24.17 4.40
C PHE A 48 -23.69 -25.69 4.38
N ASP A 49 -24.36 -26.18 3.34
CA ASP A 49 -24.57 -27.63 3.17
C ASP A 49 -23.43 -28.19 2.31
N PRO A 50 -22.50 -28.96 2.90
CA PRO A 50 -21.37 -29.53 2.19
C PRO A 50 -21.79 -30.38 0.96
N VAL A 51 -22.92 -31.11 1.04
CA VAL A 51 -23.39 -31.97 -0.04
C VAL A 51 -23.87 -31.15 -1.23
N SER A 52 -24.63 -30.09 -0.98
CA SER A 52 -25.05 -29.14 -2.02
C SER A 52 -23.85 -28.45 -2.66
N ALA A 53 -22.87 -28.03 -1.87
CA ALA A 53 -21.65 -27.44 -2.39
C ALA A 53 -20.87 -28.43 -3.25
N ALA A 54 -20.67 -29.66 -2.80
CA ALA A 54 -20.00 -30.71 -3.57
C ALA A 54 -20.68 -30.94 -4.91
N SER A 55 -22.03 -31.00 -4.93
CA SER A 55 -22.80 -31.20 -6.16
C SER A 55 -22.62 -30.05 -7.17
N VAL A 56 -22.53 -28.82 -6.72
CA VAL A 56 -22.25 -27.63 -7.57
C VAL A 56 -20.85 -27.71 -8.15
N PHE A 57 -19.85 -27.96 -7.31
CA PHE A 57 -18.47 -28.01 -7.76
C PHE A 57 -18.18 -29.20 -8.68
N SER A 58 -18.84 -30.37 -8.46
CA SER A 58 -18.71 -31.52 -9.37
C SER A 58 -19.26 -31.22 -10.77
N ARG A 59 -20.36 -30.47 -10.87
CA ARG A 59 -20.89 -30.04 -12.18
C ARG A 59 -19.97 -29.03 -12.84
N LEU A 60 -19.51 -28.03 -12.11
CA LEU A 60 -18.57 -27.03 -12.63
C LEU A 60 -17.25 -27.65 -13.10
N ALA A 61 -16.72 -28.64 -12.41
CA ALA A 61 -15.52 -29.35 -12.81
C ALA A 61 -15.66 -30.12 -14.14
N LEU A 62 -16.88 -30.40 -14.57
CA LEU A 62 -17.17 -31.08 -15.86
C LEU A 62 -17.46 -30.09 -17.01
N GLU A 63 -17.51 -28.79 -16.74
CA GLU A 63 -17.75 -27.76 -17.78
C GLU A 63 -16.58 -27.75 -18.79
N PRO A 64 -16.87 -27.89 -20.10
CA PRO A 64 -15.85 -27.99 -21.14
C PRO A 64 -14.90 -26.78 -21.18
N GLU A 65 -15.39 -25.59 -20.80
CA GLU A 65 -14.65 -24.32 -20.77
C GLU A 65 -13.52 -24.32 -19.75
N LEU A 66 -13.61 -25.13 -18.70
CA LEU A 66 -12.60 -25.18 -17.63
C LEU A 66 -11.39 -26.04 -17.98
N SER A 67 -11.46 -26.88 -19.03
CA SER A 67 -10.33 -27.66 -19.54
C SER A 67 -9.51 -28.36 -18.43
N ASP A 68 -10.07 -29.43 -17.87
CA ASP A 68 -9.41 -30.25 -16.84
C ASP A 68 -9.03 -29.46 -15.55
N PRO A 69 -9.98 -28.91 -14.80
CA PRO A 69 -9.70 -28.12 -13.62
C PRO A 69 -9.18 -28.95 -12.45
N SER A 70 -8.37 -28.35 -11.58
CA SER A 70 -8.02 -28.90 -10.27
C SER A 70 -8.84 -28.20 -9.19
N VAL A 71 -9.56 -28.94 -8.39
CA VAL A 71 -10.45 -28.42 -7.34
C VAL A 71 -10.20 -29.19 -6.05
N SER A 72 -10.12 -28.49 -4.93
CA SER A 72 -10.21 -29.05 -3.58
C SER A 72 -11.10 -28.14 -2.76
N LEU A 73 -12.18 -28.68 -2.21
CA LEU A 73 -13.13 -28.01 -1.36
C LEU A 73 -13.08 -28.61 0.02
N ILE A 74 -12.77 -27.79 1.02
CA ILE A 74 -12.57 -28.22 2.40
C ILE A 74 -13.56 -27.46 3.29
N ASP A 75 -14.23 -28.17 4.20
CA ASP A 75 -14.98 -27.56 5.29
C ASP A 75 -13.98 -27.03 6.33
N LEU A 76 -13.94 -25.72 6.50
CA LEU A 76 -12.99 -25.09 7.45
C LEU A 76 -13.36 -25.34 8.91
N SER A 77 -14.59 -25.75 9.21
CA SER A 77 -15.01 -26.04 10.59
C SER A 77 -14.56 -27.44 11.05
N THR A 78 -14.54 -28.39 10.14
CA THR A 78 -14.18 -29.81 10.43
C THR A 78 -12.78 -30.15 9.91
N GLY A 79 -12.28 -29.45 8.89
CA GLY A 79 -11.08 -29.79 8.15
C GLY A 79 -11.29 -30.91 7.13
N GLU A 80 -12.52 -31.38 6.94
CA GLU A 80 -12.83 -32.47 6.03
C GLU A 80 -12.89 -32.02 4.57
N VAL A 81 -12.42 -32.88 3.68
CA VAL A 81 -12.53 -32.67 2.24
C VAL A 81 -13.94 -32.98 1.79
N VAL A 82 -14.65 -31.97 1.30
CA VAL A 82 -16.04 -32.05 0.81
C VAL A 82 -16.08 -32.51 -0.63
N PHE A 83 -15.15 -32.06 -1.46
CA PHE A 83 -15.06 -32.45 -2.88
C PHE A 83 -13.62 -32.27 -3.38
N GLU A 84 -13.16 -33.21 -4.20
CA GLU A 84 -11.89 -33.15 -4.92
C GLU A 84 -12.02 -33.57 -6.36
N SER A 85 -11.31 -32.84 -7.25
CA SER A 85 -11.09 -33.26 -8.64
C SER A 85 -9.69 -32.80 -9.04
N ASN A 86 -8.84 -33.73 -9.48
CA ASN A 86 -7.46 -33.47 -9.89
C ASN A 86 -6.65 -32.65 -8.87
N ALA A 87 -6.96 -32.76 -7.56
CA ALA A 87 -6.42 -31.90 -6.50
C ALA A 87 -4.90 -31.94 -6.40
N PHE A 88 -4.27 -33.08 -6.73
CA PHE A 88 -2.82 -33.28 -6.67
C PHE A 88 -2.11 -33.10 -8.02
N SER A 89 -2.84 -32.72 -9.08
CA SER A 89 -2.25 -32.44 -10.37
C SER A 89 -1.33 -31.23 -10.30
N GLN A 90 -0.14 -31.35 -10.89
CA GLN A 90 0.80 -30.23 -10.95
C GLN A 90 0.24 -29.13 -11.85
N ARG A 91 0.09 -27.95 -11.31
CA ARG A 91 -0.44 -26.76 -12.01
C ARG A 91 0.53 -25.59 -11.87
N LYS A 92 0.53 -24.71 -12.87
CA LYS A 92 1.23 -23.42 -12.76
C LYS A 92 0.45 -22.53 -11.78
N PRO A 93 1.04 -22.13 -10.65
CA PRO A 93 0.30 -21.44 -9.59
C PRO A 93 -0.12 -20.01 -9.97
N ALA A 94 0.51 -19.40 -10.98
CA ALA A 94 0.22 -18.04 -11.42
C ALA A 94 0.11 -17.06 -10.22
N SER A 95 -0.97 -16.29 -10.17
CA SER A 95 -1.18 -15.30 -9.10
C SER A 95 -1.51 -15.90 -7.72
N THR A 96 -1.81 -17.19 -7.60
CA THR A 96 -2.01 -17.83 -6.30
C THR A 96 -0.73 -17.85 -5.45
N MET A 97 0.45 -17.76 -6.08
CA MET A 97 1.71 -17.55 -5.37
C MET A 97 1.74 -16.30 -4.49
N LYS A 98 0.88 -15.31 -4.79
CA LYS A 98 0.76 -14.10 -3.96
C LYS A 98 0.23 -14.39 -2.56
N ILE A 99 -0.58 -15.44 -2.40
CA ILE A 99 -1.06 -15.88 -1.08
C ILE A 99 0.10 -16.35 -0.22
N LEU A 100 1.02 -17.14 -0.79
CA LEU A 100 2.22 -17.60 -0.07
C LEU A 100 3.16 -16.43 0.24
N ALA A 101 3.34 -15.51 -0.72
CA ALA A 101 4.12 -14.31 -0.49
C ALA A 101 3.52 -13.43 0.61
N ALA A 102 2.19 -13.26 0.62
CA ALA A 102 1.49 -12.51 1.67
C ALA A 102 1.64 -13.19 3.04
N ALA A 103 1.45 -14.51 3.12
CA ALA A 103 1.64 -15.26 4.36
C ALA A 103 3.08 -15.16 4.89
N ALA A 104 4.08 -15.27 4.01
CA ALA A 104 5.48 -15.09 4.37
C ALA A 104 5.76 -13.65 4.86
N THR A 105 5.19 -12.66 4.19
CA THR A 105 5.30 -11.25 4.59
C THR A 105 4.73 -11.03 5.98
N LEU A 106 3.51 -11.48 6.26
CA LEU A 106 2.86 -11.35 7.57
C LEU A 106 3.59 -12.11 8.68
N LYS A 107 4.32 -13.17 8.33
CA LYS A 107 5.15 -13.91 9.30
C LYS A 107 6.42 -13.15 9.72
N HIS A 108 6.98 -12.34 8.82
CA HIS A 108 8.28 -11.70 9.01
C HIS A 108 8.22 -10.18 9.18
N LEU A 109 7.14 -9.55 8.73
CA LEU A 109 6.91 -8.11 8.83
C LEU A 109 5.61 -7.85 9.56
N GLN A 110 5.55 -6.71 10.26
CA GLN A 110 4.29 -6.24 10.85
C GLN A 110 3.38 -5.70 9.74
N ALA A 111 2.05 -5.81 9.93
CA ALA A 111 1.07 -5.34 8.95
C ALA A 111 1.19 -3.81 8.71
N GLU A 112 1.62 -3.09 9.74
CA GLU A 112 1.81 -1.64 9.74
C GLU A 112 3.23 -1.21 9.30
N GLN A 113 4.08 -2.16 8.88
CA GLN A 113 5.43 -1.86 8.43
C GLN A 113 5.42 -0.84 7.30
N VAL A 114 6.09 0.27 7.51
CA VAL A 114 6.29 1.33 6.52
C VAL A 114 7.73 1.29 6.04
N PHE A 115 7.91 1.24 4.73
CA PHE A 115 9.23 1.39 4.10
C PHE A 115 9.42 2.84 3.68
N THR A 116 10.54 3.43 4.04
CA THR A 116 10.82 4.83 3.77
C THR A 116 12.01 5.00 2.83
N THR A 117 11.99 6.07 2.05
CA THR A 117 13.14 6.54 1.29
C THR A 117 13.36 8.00 1.63
N ARG A 118 14.42 8.28 2.38
CA ARG A 118 14.82 9.64 2.77
C ARG A 118 15.90 10.16 1.83
N VAL A 119 15.78 11.41 1.45
CA VAL A 119 16.78 12.10 0.64
C VAL A 119 17.24 13.34 1.37
N SER A 120 18.54 13.55 1.41
CA SER A 120 19.16 14.64 2.15
C SER A 120 20.28 15.29 1.35
N ILE A 121 20.52 16.56 1.60
CA ILE A 121 21.77 17.20 1.17
C ILE A 121 22.89 16.64 2.04
N ALA A 122 23.99 16.27 1.41
CA ALA A 122 25.15 15.79 2.13
C ALA A 122 25.97 16.96 2.75
N ASN A 123 26.75 16.65 3.75
CA ASN A 123 27.74 17.57 4.36
C ASN A 123 29.02 17.76 3.52
N VAL A 124 29.00 17.27 2.28
CA VAL A 124 30.05 17.51 1.28
C VAL A 124 29.45 18.24 0.07
N PRO A 125 30.23 19.12 -0.59
CA PRO A 125 29.71 19.90 -1.72
C PRO A 125 29.20 19.05 -2.87
N ASP A 126 28.15 19.54 -3.55
CA ASP A 126 27.51 18.93 -4.72
C ASP A 126 27.13 17.46 -4.51
N ALA A 127 26.59 17.15 -3.33
CA ALA A 127 26.28 15.79 -2.96
C ALA A 127 24.92 15.65 -2.27
N ILE A 128 24.28 14.52 -2.51
CA ILE A 128 23.08 14.06 -1.79
C ILE A 128 23.30 12.69 -1.18
N VAL A 129 22.48 12.40 -0.18
CA VAL A 129 22.34 11.06 0.41
C VAL A 129 20.95 10.55 0.10
N ILE A 130 20.84 9.33 -0.41
CA ILE A 130 19.58 8.59 -0.53
C ILE A 130 19.68 7.42 0.42
N ASN A 131 18.89 7.43 1.48
CA ASN A 131 18.80 6.35 2.45
C ASN A 131 17.40 5.73 2.37
N GLY A 132 17.31 4.53 1.81
CA GLY A 132 16.08 3.79 1.61
C GLY A 132 16.03 2.51 2.44
N GLU A 133 14.85 1.96 2.52
CA GLU A 133 14.56 0.66 3.15
C GLU A 133 14.07 -0.35 2.10
N PHE A 134 14.56 -0.24 0.86
CA PHE A 134 14.07 -1.02 -0.28
C PHE A 134 12.57 -0.87 -0.52
N ASP A 135 12.06 0.37 -0.40
CA ASP A 135 10.66 0.69 -0.61
C ASP A 135 10.18 0.26 -2.02
N PRO A 136 9.27 -0.70 -2.12
CA PRO A 136 8.77 -1.20 -3.41
C PRO A 136 7.81 -0.21 -4.09
N TRP A 137 7.38 0.85 -3.40
CA TRP A 137 6.35 1.78 -3.84
C TRP A 137 6.87 3.08 -4.46
N VAL A 138 8.18 3.27 -4.58
CA VAL A 138 8.72 4.43 -5.30
C VAL A 138 8.37 4.29 -6.79
N SER A 139 7.22 4.85 -7.17
CA SER A 139 6.67 4.72 -8.52
C SER A 139 7.48 5.51 -9.55
N MET A 140 7.65 4.91 -10.72
CA MET A 140 8.19 5.60 -11.91
C MET A 140 7.16 6.53 -12.57
N ASP A 141 5.88 6.26 -12.41
CA ASP A 141 4.81 7.09 -12.96
C ASP A 141 4.31 8.08 -11.90
N HIS A 142 4.60 9.36 -12.14
CA HIS A 142 4.19 10.43 -11.25
C HIS A 142 2.67 10.53 -11.09
N ARG A 143 1.89 10.25 -12.14
CA ARG A 143 0.42 10.29 -12.09
C ARG A 143 -0.14 9.19 -11.20
N VAL A 144 0.42 7.99 -11.29
CA VAL A 144 0.05 6.87 -10.40
C VAL A 144 0.40 7.19 -8.96
N ALA A 145 1.62 7.66 -8.70
CA ALA A 145 2.06 8.05 -7.37
C ALA A 145 1.14 9.12 -6.75
N THR A 146 0.78 10.15 -7.51
CA THR A 146 -0.12 11.21 -7.06
C THR A 146 -1.51 10.67 -6.70
N LYS A 147 -2.09 9.77 -7.52
CA LYS A 147 -3.38 9.12 -7.22
C LYS A 147 -3.35 8.30 -5.95
N MET A 148 -2.19 7.73 -5.62
CA MET A 148 -1.99 6.90 -4.43
C MET A 148 -1.49 7.70 -3.22
N ASN A 149 -1.42 9.02 -3.32
CA ASN A 149 -0.85 9.91 -2.31
C ASN A 149 0.57 9.47 -1.89
N ARG A 150 1.41 9.13 -2.88
CA ARG A 150 2.79 8.70 -2.69
C ARG A 150 3.74 9.59 -3.47
N THR A 151 5.00 9.61 -3.04
CA THR A 151 6.04 10.27 -3.84
C THR A 151 6.41 9.42 -5.06
N SER A 152 7.04 10.06 -6.06
CA SER A 152 7.51 9.37 -7.26
C SER A 152 9.00 9.55 -7.43
N PHE A 153 9.64 8.59 -8.09
CA PHE A 153 11.04 8.68 -8.47
C PHE A 153 11.38 10.00 -9.21
N PRO A 154 10.62 10.45 -10.24
CA PRO A 154 10.92 11.71 -10.90
C PRO A 154 10.85 12.92 -9.96
N ARG A 155 9.91 12.91 -9.01
CA ARG A 155 9.77 13.99 -8.02
C ARG A 155 10.96 14.03 -7.07
N ILE A 156 11.34 12.87 -6.52
CA ILE A 156 12.53 12.77 -5.66
C ILE A 156 13.76 13.29 -6.38
N ALA A 157 14.02 12.79 -7.60
CA ALA A 157 15.21 13.18 -8.36
C ALA A 157 15.21 14.66 -8.76
N PHE A 158 14.05 15.23 -9.07
CA PHE A 158 13.89 16.64 -9.41
C PHE A 158 14.12 17.54 -8.20
N ASN A 159 13.46 17.25 -7.09
CA ASN A 159 13.60 18.04 -5.86
C ASN A 159 15.03 17.99 -5.34
N SER A 160 15.66 16.81 -5.35
CA SER A 160 17.06 16.65 -4.94
C SER A 160 17.99 17.51 -5.76
N LEU A 161 17.83 17.51 -7.08
CA LEU A 161 18.67 18.31 -7.97
C LEU A 161 18.50 19.80 -7.73
N ASN A 162 17.28 20.28 -7.54
CA ASN A 162 17.00 21.69 -7.28
C ASN A 162 17.59 22.14 -5.93
N ARG A 163 17.40 21.36 -4.87
CA ARG A 163 17.96 21.70 -3.55
C ARG A 163 19.48 21.74 -3.55
N VAL A 164 20.14 20.83 -4.28
CA VAL A 164 21.61 20.90 -4.41
C VAL A 164 22.03 22.15 -5.19
N ARG A 165 21.35 22.50 -6.28
CA ARG A 165 21.61 23.73 -7.03
C ARG A 165 21.49 24.97 -6.18
N GLU A 166 20.42 25.08 -5.39
CA GLU A 166 20.22 26.18 -4.44
C GLU A 166 21.36 26.24 -3.43
N SER A 167 21.74 25.10 -2.85
CA SER A 167 22.81 25.07 -1.84
C SER A 167 24.22 25.30 -2.40
N SER A 168 24.41 25.06 -3.71
CA SER A 168 25.68 25.26 -4.42
C SER A 168 25.79 26.62 -5.15
N GLY A 169 24.81 27.50 -4.96
CA GLY A 169 24.80 28.83 -5.59
C GLY A 169 24.40 28.82 -7.07
N GLY A 170 23.73 27.77 -7.58
CA GLY A 170 23.18 27.77 -8.93
C GLY A 170 23.41 26.48 -9.73
N SER A 171 24.09 26.56 -10.87
CA SER A 171 24.25 25.43 -11.78
C SER A 171 25.33 24.46 -11.31
N ILE A 172 25.01 23.16 -11.30
CA ILE A 172 25.96 22.07 -11.06
C ILE A 172 26.10 21.20 -12.31
N LYS A 173 27.33 20.75 -12.59
CA LYS A 173 27.64 19.83 -13.68
C LYS A 173 27.95 18.40 -13.19
N LYS A 174 28.32 18.28 -11.93
CA LYS A 174 28.66 17.01 -11.27
C LYS A 174 27.84 16.87 -10.00
N LEU A 175 27.38 15.65 -9.71
CA LEU A 175 26.63 15.31 -8.50
C LEU A 175 27.19 14.03 -7.91
N LYS A 176 27.53 14.01 -6.63
CA LYS A 176 27.80 12.79 -5.89
C LYS A 176 26.51 12.31 -5.23
N VAL A 177 26.18 11.04 -5.38
CA VAL A 177 25.02 10.42 -4.75
C VAL A 177 25.51 9.28 -3.88
N TYR A 178 25.52 9.51 -2.59
CA TYR A 178 25.72 8.44 -1.61
C TYR A 178 24.41 7.74 -1.41
N TYR A 179 24.39 6.40 -1.43
CA TYR A 179 23.14 5.69 -1.32
C TYR A 179 23.24 4.38 -0.53
N ASN A 180 22.15 4.04 0.14
CA ASN A 180 21.89 2.80 0.82
C ASN A 180 20.43 2.39 0.63
N GLY A 181 20.10 1.10 0.77
CA GLY A 181 18.72 0.61 0.81
C GLY A 181 17.86 0.90 -0.42
N ILE A 182 18.45 1.04 -1.61
CA ILE A 182 17.73 1.17 -2.89
C ILE A 182 18.17 0.10 -3.87
N TYR A 183 17.29 -0.27 -4.80
CA TYR A 183 17.57 -1.30 -5.79
C TYR A 183 18.51 -0.82 -6.89
N GLY A 184 19.33 -1.72 -7.45
CA GLY A 184 20.28 -1.38 -8.52
C GLY A 184 19.60 -0.80 -9.78
N SER A 185 18.38 -1.23 -10.09
CA SER A 185 17.58 -0.67 -11.18
C SER A 185 17.24 0.80 -10.96
N GLU A 186 17.00 1.22 -9.71
CA GLU A 186 16.74 2.62 -9.35
C GLU A 186 17.99 3.48 -9.56
N VAL A 187 19.16 2.99 -9.17
CA VAL A 187 20.44 3.69 -9.41
C VAL A 187 20.60 4.02 -10.88
N SER A 188 20.31 3.07 -11.77
CA SER A 188 20.40 3.27 -13.23
C SER A 188 19.42 4.34 -13.72
N ARG A 189 18.22 4.37 -13.16
CA ARG A 189 17.18 5.36 -13.49
C ARG A 189 17.55 6.76 -13.01
N TYR A 190 18.10 6.90 -11.80
CA TYR A 190 18.62 8.16 -11.29
C TYR A 190 19.76 8.69 -12.17
N LYS A 191 20.72 7.85 -12.56
CA LYS A 191 21.80 8.22 -13.49
C LYS A 191 21.25 8.77 -14.81
N ALA A 192 20.27 8.08 -15.41
CA ALA A 192 19.63 8.50 -16.65
C ALA A 192 18.88 9.83 -16.49
N PHE A 193 18.18 10.02 -15.37
CA PHE A 193 17.46 11.26 -15.08
C PHE A 193 18.38 12.47 -15.00
N TYR A 194 19.48 12.36 -14.26
CA TYR A 194 20.45 13.46 -14.09
C TYR A 194 21.21 13.73 -15.39
N LYS A 195 21.59 12.68 -16.13
CA LYS A 195 22.24 12.82 -17.44
C LYS A 195 21.39 13.62 -18.43
N LYS A 196 20.07 13.37 -18.50
CA LYS A 196 19.14 14.14 -19.34
C LYS A 196 19.08 15.63 -18.97
N ARG A 197 19.52 16.01 -17.78
CA ARG A 197 19.58 17.41 -17.28
C ARG A 197 20.97 18.01 -17.27
N GLY A 198 21.91 17.38 -17.99
CA GLY A 198 23.28 17.85 -18.12
C GLY A 198 24.16 17.65 -16.88
N VAL A 199 23.72 16.79 -15.94
CA VAL A 199 24.45 16.54 -14.70
C VAL A 199 25.06 15.12 -14.74
N LYS A 200 26.39 15.04 -14.57
CA LYS A 200 27.11 13.76 -14.41
C LYS A 200 27.03 13.32 -12.94
N ALA A 201 26.18 12.33 -12.67
CA ALA A 201 26.03 11.78 -11.32
C ALA A 201 26.92 10.56 -11.08
N SER A 202 27.67 10.58 -9.97
CA SER A 202 28.47 9.46 -9.49
C SER A 202 27.78 8.84 -8.29
N PHE A 203 27.44 7.54 -8.37
CA PHE A 203 26.72 6.80 -7.31
C PHE A 203 27.71 5.98 -6.50
N ILE A 204 27.70 6.18 -5.19
CA ILE A 204 28.60 5.57 -4.21
C ILE A 204 27.73 4.85 -3.17
N LYS A 205 27.77 3.52 -3.16
CA LYS A 205 27.09 2.72 -2.15
C LYS A 205 27.82 2.87 -0.82
N VAL A 206 27.07 3.08 0.26
CA VAL A 206 27.60 3.26 1.61
C VAL A 206 26.80 2.39 2.60
N THR A 207 27.30 2.23 3.82
CA THR A 207 26.55 1.62 4.93
C THR A 207 25.51 2.61 5.47
N ASP A 208 24.59 2.14 6.30
CA ASP A 208 23.55 2.99 6.90
C ASP A 208 24.17 4.03 7.85
N GLU A 209 25.14 3.63 8.66
CA GLU A 209 25.88 4.52 9.56
C GLU A 209 26.59 5.63 8.77
N ARG A 210 27.20 5.26 7.62
CA ARG A 210 27.88 6.24 6.78
C ARG A 210 26.89 7.16 6.07
N ALA A 211 25.75 6.66 5.62
CA ALA A 211 24.69 7.47 5.04
C ALA A 211 24.20 8.50 6.06
N THR A 212 23.89 8.07 7.27
CA THR A 212 23.44 8.93 8.38
C THR A 212 24.48 9.99 8.73
N ALA A 213 25.76 9.64 8.82
CA ALA A 213 26.85 10.57 9.12
C ALA A 213 27.08 11.63 8.02
N LEU A 214 26.62 11.39 6.80
CA LEU A 214 26.74 12.32 5.67
C LEU A 214 25.57 13.30 5.57
N VAL A 215 24.48 13.09 6.29
CA VAL A 215 23.30 13.96 6.24
C VAL A 215 23.62 15.33 6.81
N ARG A 216 23.26 16.37 6.06
CA ARG A 216 23.26 17.77 6.51
C ARG A 216 21.85 18.31 6.70
N GLU A 217 20.99 18.08 5.72
CA GLU A 217 19.63 18.62 5.68
C GLU A 217 18.72 17.67 4.91
N GLU A 218 17.58 17.31 5.48
CA GLU A 218 16.60 16.46 4.81
C GLU A 218 15.84 17.24 3.74
N ILE A 219 15.61 16.60 2.59
CA ILE A 219 14.85 17.17 1.47
C ILE A 219 13.45 16.59 1.52
N LEU A 220 12.44 17.44 1.73
CA LEU A 220 11.04 17.05 1.65
C LEU A 220 10.66 16.75 0.20
N THR A 221 10.08 15.58 -0.06
CA THR A 221 9.74 15.10 -1.40
C THR A 221 8.25 14.75 -1.54
#